data_219f065f66a32627469acbf20a494a7d
#
_entry.id   219f065f66a32627469acbf20a494a7d
#
_cell.length_a   1.000
_cell.length_b   1.000
_cell.length_c   1.000
_cell.angle_alpha   90.00
_cell.angle_beta   90.00
_cell.angle_gamma   90.00
#
_symmetry.space_group_name_H-M   'P 1'
#
loop_
_entity.id
_entity.type
_entity.pdbx_description
1 polymer ?
#
loop_
_entity_poly.entity_id
_entity_poly.type
_entity_poly.pdbx_seq_one_letter_code
_entity_poly.pdbx_strand_id
1 'polypeptide(L)'
;MDFRGSGTTFSTVRLRHAYLNLDWGKPSLLLGQTWHPLYGDVAPQILNLNMGAPFQPFSRAPQIRFRYKTGDIQLTGAAIWQSQYLSQGPDGKSQKYIKESCIPEVYIGADYKGNNWLVGAGIEMVSLKPRTQSVVEDKVYKVDERITSLSYEVHMKYTSPVWYIAAKSILGSNLTQVSMLGGY
;
A
#
# COMPACT_ATOMS: atom_id res chain seq x y z
N MET A 1 8.82 12.35 -11.52
CA MET A 1 7.70 13.17 -12.05
C MET A 1 7.17 12.52 -13.31
N ASP A 2 5.88 12.59 -13.55
CA ASP A 2 5.34 12.36 -14.89
C ASP A 2 4.29 13.43 -15.21
N PHE A 3 4.06 13.61 -16.50
CA PHE A 3 3.03 14.50 -17.03
C PHE A 3 1.87 13.64 -17.50
N ARG A 4 0.67 13.94 -17.06
CA ARG A 4 -0.56 13.29 -17.50
C ARG A 4 -1.49 14.33 -18.09
N GLY A 5 -2.04 14.09 -19.29
CA GLY A 5 -3.18 14.83 -19.77
C GLY A 5 -4.37 14.60 -18.83
N SER A 6 -5.00 15.67 -18.36
CA SER A 6 -6.25 15.60 -17.61
C SER A 6 -7.36 16.22 -18.43
N GLY A 7 -8.24 15.37 -18.98
CA GLY A 7 -9.40 15.86 -19.72
C GLY A 7 -9.05 16.73 -20.93
N THR A 8 -9.79 17.79 -21.15
CA THR A 8 -9.80 18.54 -22.40
C THR A 8 -8.85 19.74 -22.49
N THR A 9 -8.14 20.15 -21.43
CA THR A 9 -7.50 21.48 -21.46
C THR A 9 -6.12 21.61 -20.81
N PHE A 10 -5.71 20.79 -19.87
CA PHE A 10 -4.43 21.00 -19.17
C PHE A 10 -3.66 19.70 -18.89
N SER A 11 -2.33 19.76 -19.03
CA SER A 11 -1.45 18.72 -18.51
C SER A 11 -1.21 18.94 -17.02
N THR A 12 -1.42 17.90 -16.22
CA THR A 12 -1.12 17.93 -14.79
C THR A 12 0.23 17.27 -14.52
N VAL A 13 1.03 17.91 -13.68
CA VAL A 13 2.26 17.31 -13.13
C VAL A 13 1.87 16.42 -11.98
N ARG A 14 2.19 15.13 -12.08
CA ARG A 14 1.97 14.16 -11.01
C ARG A 14 3.27 13.75 -10.36
N LEU A 15 3.36 13.97 -9.06
CA LEU A 15 4.48 13.51 -8.27
C LEU A 15 4.32 12.02 -7.98
N ARG A 16 5.23 11.20 -8.48
CA ARG A 16 5.22 9.73 -8.23
C ARG A 16 5.99 9.38 -6.98
N HIS A 17 7.21 9.86 -6.87
CA HIS A 17 8.11 9.60 -5.77
C HIS A 17 8.68 10.92 -5.26
N ALA A 18 8.54 11.15 -3.96
CA ALA A 18 9.15 12.25 -3.25
C ALA A 18 9.35 11.80 -1.81
N TYR A 19 10.54 11.38 -1.49
CA TYR A 19 10.87 10.86 -0.16
C TYR A 19 12.31 11.16 0.22
N LEU A 20 12.52 11.24 1.52
CA LEU A 20 13.83 11.23 2.16
C LEU A 20 14.08 9.84 2.71
N ASN A 21 15.24 9.27 2.43
CA ASN A 21 15.68 8.03 3.02
C ASN A 21 16.94 8.27 3.85
N LEU A 22 16.83 8.03 5.14
CA LEU A 22 17.92 8.09 6.10
C LEU A 22 18.39 6.67 6.35
N ASP A 23 19.66 6.38 6.07
CA ASP A 23 20.26 5.06 6.20
C ASP A 23 21.44 5.12 7.17
N TRP A 24 21.38 4.33 8.24
CA TRP A 24 22.42 4.21 9.26
C TRP A 24 23.08 2.81 9.23
N GLY A 25 22.94 2.10 8.11
CA GLY A 25 23.46 0.74 7.91
C GLY A 25 22.45 -0.33 8.29
N LYS A 26 22.29 -0.65 9.59
CA LYS A 26 21.26 -1.60 10.03
C LYS A 26 19.86 -0.99 10.03
N PRO A 27 19.58 0.13 10.73
CA PRO A 27 18.28 0.80 10.65
C PRO A 27 18.25 1.77 9.46
N SER A 28 17.08 1.90 8.85
CA SER A 28 16.79 2.97 7.89
C SER A 28 15.37 3.50 8.08
N LEU A 29 15.20 4.78 7.80
CA LEU A 29 13.92 5.49 7.91
C LEU A 29 13.61 6.19 6.60
N LEU A 30 12.46 5.89 6.02
CA LEU A 30 11.95 6.55 4.84
C LEU A 30 10.75 7.42 5.22
N LEU A 31 10.79 8.68 4.81
CA LEU A 31 9.74 9.67 5.03
C LEU A 31 9.29 10.25 3.69
N GLY A 32 8.03 10.09 3.32
CA GLY A 32 7.47 10.67 2.11
C GLY A 32 6.75 9.68 1.21
N GLN A 33 6.47 10.10 -0.03
CA GLN A 33 5.66 9.34 -0.97
C GLN A 33 6.52 8.39 -1.82
N THR A 34 6.22 7.10 -1.74
CA THR A 34 6.82 6.04 -2.58
C THR A 34 5.88 4.84 -2.68
N TRP A 35 6.38 3.76 -3.27
CA TRP A 35 5.64 2.50 -3.39
C TRP A 35 5.12 1.99 -2.06
N HIS A 36 3.87 1.56 -2.07
CA HIS A 36 3.24 0.88 -0.94
C HIS A 36 4.02 -0.40 -0.58
N PRO A 37 4.16 -0.76 0.71
CA PRO A 37 4.89 -1.97 1.11
C PRO A 37 4.37 -3.25 0.46
N LEU A 38 3.05 -3.41 0.30
CA LEU A 38 2.45 -4.56 -0.39
C LEU A 38 2.89 -4.70 -1.87
N TYR A 39 3.32 -3.62 -2.52
CA TYR A 39 3.96 -3.72 -3.84
C TYR A 39 5.28 -4.48 -3.73
N GLY A 40 6.07 -4.20 -2.69
CA GLY A 40 7.26 -4.93 -2.29
C GLY A 40 8.38 -4.99 -3.33
N ASP A 41 9.32 -5.88 -3.07
CA ASP A 41 10.49 -6.12 -3.91
C ASP A 41 10.23 -7.24 -4.97
N VAL A 42 9.08 -7.92 -4.88
CA VAL A 42 8.63 -8.95 -5.83
C VAL A 42 7.47 -8.41 -6.65
N ALA A 43 7.79 -7.69 -7.72
CA ALA A 43 6.83 -7.19 -8.68
C ALA A 43 7.04 -7.87 -10.04
N PRO A 44 5.97 -8.19 -10.78
CA PRO A 44 6.11 -8.78 -12.10
C PRO A 44 6.74 -7.80 -13.09
N GLN A 45 7.67 -8.29 -13.91
CA GLN A 45 8.25 -7.51 -15.00
C GLN A 45 7.37 -7.69 -16.25
N ILE A 46 6.35 -6.87 -16.36
CA ILE A 46 5.41 -6.90 -17.48
C ILE A 46 5.34 -5.54 -18.16
N LEU A 47 5.12 -5.54 -19.46
CA LEU A 47 4.91 -4.34 -20.28
C LEU A 47 3.50 -3.79 -20.09
N ASN A 48 3.18 -3.37 -18.88
CA ASN A 48 1.90 -2.78 -18.52
C ASN A 48 2.12 -1.55 -17.64
N LEU A 49 1.43 -0.46 -17.97
CA LEU A 49 1.49 0.80 -17.22
C LEU A 49 1.13 0.65 -15.73
N ASN A 50 0.29 -0.32 -15.40
CA ASN A 50 -0.18 -0.59 -14.06
C ASN A 50 0.54 -1.79 -13.39
N MET A 51 1.62 -2.30 -14.00
CA MET A 51 2.49 -3.31 -13.39
C MET A 51 1.74 -4.53 -12.85
N GLY A 52 0.68 -4.98 -13.56
CA GLY A 52 -0.10 -6.16 -13.20
C GLY A 52 -1.35 -5.92 -12.34
N ALA A 53 -1.70 -4.68 -12.00
CA ALA A 53 -2.99 -4.41 -11.36
C ALA A 53 -4.16 -4.83 -12.29
N PRO A 54 -5.24 -5.41 -11.77
CA PRO A 54 -5.63 -5.50 -10.36
C PRO A 54 -5.15 -6.76 -9.62
N PHE A 55 -4.32 -7.60 -10.22
CA PHE A 55 -3.81 -8.85 -9.63
C PHE A 55 -2.53 -8.63 -8.79
N GLN A 56 -1.93 -7.47 -8.91
CA GLN A 56 -0.76 -7.02 -8.16
C GLN A 56 -1.09 -5.70 -7.47
N PRO A 57 -0.76 -5.51 -6.19
CA PRO A 57 -0.91 -4.23 -5.52
C PRO A 57 -0.17 -3.12 -6.27
N PHE A 58 -0.86 -2.03 -6.52
CA PHE A 58 -0.30 -0.89 -7.23
C PHE A 58 -0.76 0.41 -6.56
N SER A 59 0.08 0.95 -5.72
CA SER A 59 -0.19 2.22 -5.03
C SER A 59 1.11 2.93 -4.69
N ARG A 60 1.06 4.24 -4.66
CA ARG A 60 2.09 5.12 -4.09
C ARG A 60 1.41 6.04 -3.09
N ALA A 61 1.95 6.08 -1.89
CA ALA A 61 1.34 6.82 -0.80
C ALA A 61 2.42 7.47 0.07
N PRO A 62 2.11 8.61 0.69
CA PRO A 62 2.91 9.17 1.76
C PRO A 62 3.00 8.17 2.91
N GLN A 63 4.19 7.99 3.44
CA GLN A 63 4.43 7.00 4.47
C GLN A 63 5.64 7.33 5.34
N ILE A 64 5.63 6.78 6.53
CA ILE A 64 6.79 6.66 7.41
C ILE A 64 7.11 5.17 7.44
N ARG A 65 8.29 4.77 6.95
CA ARG A 65 8.71 3.37 6.88
C ARG A 65 10.03 3.19 7.58
N PHE A 66 10.03 2.36 8.58
CA PHE A 66 11.24 1.92 9.28
C PHE A 66 11.63 0.53 8.79
N ARG A 67 12.91 0.32 8.53
CA ARG A 67 13.50 -0.97 8.23
C ARG A 67 14.69 -1.25 9.14
N TYR A 68 14.80 -2.48 9.55
CA TYR A 68 15.94 -2.95 10.34
C TYR A 68 16.52 -4.21 9.73
N LYS A 69 17.80 -4.16 9.36
CA LYS A 69 18.53 -5.27 8.77
C LYS A 69 19.41 -5.95 9.82
N THR A 70 19.31 -7.27 9.92
CA THR A 70 20.16 -8.09 10.77
C THR A 70 20.57 -9.36 10.03
N GLY A 71 21.83 -9.41 9.57
CA GLY A 71 22.28 -10.44 8.63
C GLY A 71 21.42 -10.43 7.36
N ASP A 72 20.88 -11.58 7.02
CA ASP A 72 20.02 -11.77 5.84
C ASP A 72 18.54 -11.44 6.08
N ILE A 73 18.18 -11.05 7.31
CA ILE A 73 16.79 -10.74 7.67
C ILE A 73 16.58 -9.22 7.65
N GLN A 74 15.50 -8.78 7.04
CA GLN A 74 15.03 -7.41 7.07
C GLN A 74 13.63 -7.35 7.66
N LEU A 75 13.47 -6.60 8.75
CA LEU A 75 12.16 -6.27 9.30
C LEU A 75 11.70 -4.92 8.76
N THR A 76 10.42 -4.80 8.46
CA THR A 76 9.81 -3.58 7.94
C THR A 76 8.56 -3.24 8.73
N GLY A 77 8.45 -2.00 9.20
CA GLY A 77 7.23 -1.43 9.74
C GLY A 77 6.90 -0.13 9.01
N ALA A 78 5.65 0.11 8.68
CA ALA A 78 5.23 1.33 8.00
C ALA A 78 3.87 1.83 8.47
N ALA A 79 3.75 3.16 8.58
CA ALA A 79 2.49 3.87 8.68
C ALA A 79 2.26 4.62 7.36
N ILE A 80 1.10 4.43 6.74
CA ILE A 80 0.82 4.84 5.37
C ILE A 80 -0.46 5.66 5.35
N TRP A 81 -0.48 6.72 4.54
CA TRP A 81 -1.64 7.58 4.37
C TRP A 81 -2.13 7.55 2.93
N GLN A 82 -3.40 7.26 2.72
CA GLN A 82 -3.99 7.25 1.39
C GLN A 82 -3.99 8.65 0.77
N SER A 83 -3.51 8.76 -0.45
CA SER A 83 -3.42 10.04 -1.17
C SER A 83 -3.93 9.95 -2.60
N GLN A 84 -3.22 9.24 -3.49
CA GLN A 84 -3.57 9.11 -4.91
C GLN A 84 -4.54 7.95 -5.17
N TYR A 85 -4.43 6.91 -4.37
CA TYR A 85 -5.26 5.72 -4.42
C TYR A 85 -6.02 5.64 -3.10
N LEU A 86 -7.33 5.46 -3.20
CA LEU A 86 -8.23 5.66 -2.07
C LEU A 86 -9.12 4.43 -1.89
N SER A 87 -9.50 4.17 -0.65
CA SER A 87 -10.49 3.15 -0.33
C SER A 87 -11.85 3.49 -0.94
N GLN A 88 -12.55 2.47 -1.41
CA GLN A 88 -13.94 2.54 -1.85
C GLN A 88 -14.85 2.52 -0.62
N GLY A 89 -15.91 3.29 -0.66
CA GLY A 89 -16.92 3.35 0.40
C GLY A 89 -18.28 3.81 -0.13
N PRO A 90 -19.23 4.14 0.76
CA PRO A 90 -20.59 4.53 0.38
C PRO A 90 -20.68 5.71 -0.59
N ASP A 91 -19.74 6.65 -0.48
CA ASP A 91 -19.68 7.85 -1.32
C ASP A 91 -18.61 7.72 -2.43
N GLY A 92 -18.29 6.48 -2.85
CA GLY A 92 -17.26 6.20 -3.83
C GLY A 92 -15.86 6.18 -3.21
N LYS A 93 -14.83 6.39 -4.07
CA LYS A 93 -13.42 6.46 -3.60
C LYS A 93 -13.15 7.80 -2.95
N SER A 94 -12.82 7.80 -1.66
CA SER A 94 -12.63 9.04 -0.91
C SER A 94 -11.58 8.90 0.20
N GLN A 95 -10.81 9.96 0.41
CA GLN A 95 -9.90 10.09 1.54
C GLN A 95 -10.65 10.34 2.87
N LYS A 96 -11.95 10.62 2.80
CA LYS A 96 -12.82 10.88 3.96
C LYS A 96 -12.76 9.74 4.97
N TYR A 97 -12.80 8.49 4.49
CA TYR A 97 -12.90 7.31 5.35
C TYR A 97 -11.68 7.11 6.26
N ILE A 98 -10.46 7.30 5.74
CA ILE A 98 -9.24 7.21 6.55
C ILE A 98 -9.07 8.45 7.43
N LYS A 99 -9.47 9.64 6.95
CA LYS A 99 -9.46 10.86 7.76
C LYS A 99 -10.38 10.76 8.97
N GLU A 100 -11.59 10.30 8.79
CA GLU A 100 -12.57 10.12 9.86
C GLU A 100 -12.20 8.99 10.83
N SER A 101 -11.45 8.00 10.34
CA SER A 101 -10.84 6.95 11.17
C SER A 101 -9.73 7.50 12.06
N CYS A 102 -8.95 8.48 11.60
CA CYS A 102 -7.74 9.01 12.27
C CYS A 102 -6.65 7.93 12.50
N ILE A 103 -6.75 6.78 11.84
CA ILE A 103 -5.79 5.68 11.96
C ILE A 103 -5.15 5.49 10.58
N PRO A 104 -3.81 5.61 10.45
CA PRO A 104 -3.12 5.30 9.20
C PRO A 104 -3.20 3.81 8.90
N GLU A 105 -2.97 3.43 7.65
CA GLU A 105 -2.68 2.05 7.32
C GLU A 105 -1.38 1.64 7.99
N VAL A 106 -1.34 0.44 8.55
CA VAL A 106 -0.16 -0.09 9.22
C VAL A 106 0.27 -1.36 8.50
N TYR A 107 1.55 -1.42 8.14
CA TYR A 107 2.17 -2.60 7.57
C TYR A 107 3.32 -3.07 8.44
N ILE A 108 3.40 -4.38 8.64
CA ILE A 108 4.53 -5.05 9.29
C ILE A 108 4.92 -6.25 8.42
N GLY A 109 6.21 -6.37 8.13
CA GLY A 109 6.72 -7.47 7.31
C GLY A 109 8.13 -7.88 7.68
N ALA A 110 8.49 -9.08 7.26
CA ALA A 110 9.82 -9.64 7.41
C ALA A 110 10.25 -10.32 6.10
N ASP A 111 11.48 -10.05 5.69
CA ASP A 111 12.10 -10.61 4.49
C ASP A 111 13.39 -11.32 4.85
N TYR A 112 13.63 -12.47 4.25
CA TYR A 112 14.93 -13.11 4.16
C TYR A 112 15.54 -12.81 2.79
N LYS A 113 16.79 -12.33 2.77
CA LYS A 113 17.53 -11.94 1.56
C LYS A 113 18.93 -12.56 1.58
N GLY A 114 19.05 -13.80 1.14
CA GLY A 114 20.32 -14.52 1.14
C GLY A 114 20.36 -15.64 0.12
N ASN A 115 21.57 -16.05 -0.33
CA ASN A 115 21.76 -17.17 -1.24
C ASN A 115 20.90 -17.13 -2.50
N ASN A 116 20.78 -15.97 -3.15
CA ASN A 116 19.92 -15.73 -4.33
C ASN A 116 18.41 -15.83 -4.06
N TRP A 117 17.99 -16.05 -2.82
CA TRP A 117 16.61 -16.08 -2.40
C TRP A 117 16.19 -14.76 -1.77
N LEU A 118 15.00 -14.34 -2.10
CA LEU A 118 14.21 -13.36 -1.37
C LEU A 118 12.90 -14.05 -1.01
N VAL A 119 12.63 -14.21 0.27
CA VAL A 119 11.40 -14.80 0.79
C VAL A 119 10.89 -13.90 1.89
N GLY A 120 9.62 -13.56 1.86
CA GLY A 120 9.06 -12.68 2.88
C GLY A 120 7.58 -12.87 3.08
N ALA A 121 7.11 -12.28 4.17
CA ALA A 121 5.71 -12.21 4.52
C ALA A 121 5.40 -10.88 5.19
N GLY A 122 4.16 -10.41 5.06
CA GLY A 122 3.70 -9.19 5.66
C GLY A 122 2.23 -9.22 6.01
N ILE A 123 1.87 -8.34 6.93
CA ILE A 123 0.49 -8.10 7.37
C ILE A 123 0.23 -6.60 7.24
N GLU A 124 -0.88 -6.26 6.64
CA GLU A 124 -1.40 -4.91 6.57
C GLU A 124 -2.72 -4.81 7.32
N MET A 125 -2.92 -3.70 8.01
CA MET A 125 -4.17 -3.32 8.68
C MET A 125 -4.65 -1.99 8.13
N VAL A 126 -5.89 -1.97 7.66
CA VAL A 126 -6.62 -0.77 7.26
C VAL A 126 -7.83 -0.60 8.17
N SER A 127 -7.98 0.56 8.79
CA SER A 127 -9.16 0.90 9.58
C SER A 127 -9.84 2.12 8.98
N LEU A 128 -11.08 1.97 8.57
CA LEU A 128 -11.86 3.01 7.91
C LEU A 128 -13.12 3.33 8.71
N LYS A 129 -13.57 4.58 8.62
CA LYS A 129 -14.84 5.02 9.16
C LYS A 129 -15.75 5.46 8.00
N PRO A 130 -16.68 4.60 7.53
CA PRO A 130 -17.48 4.88 6.33
C PRO A 130 -18.43 6.06 6.50
N ARG A 131 -18.96 6.28 7.70
CA ARG A 131 -19.87 7.36 8.05
C ARG A 131 -19.63 7.85 9.47
N THR A 132 -19.86 9.13 9.69
CA THR A 132 -19.87 9.75 11.02
C THR A 132 -21.27 10.01 11.54
N GLN A 133 -22.26 10.03 10.61
CA GLN A 133 -23.65 10.31 10.90
C GLN A 133 -24.57 9.42 10.06
N SER A 134 -25.74 9.11 10.59
CA SER A 134 -26.83 8.45 9.90
C SER A 134 -28.13 9.22 10.17
N VAL A 135 -28.96 9.33 9.15
CA VAL A 135 -30.28 9.98 9.25
C VAL A 135 -31.35 8.89 9.24
N VAL A 136 -32.14 8.84 10.28
CA VAL A 136 -33.31 7.95 10.41
C VAL A 136 -34.50 8.77 10.87
N GLU A 137 -35.60 8.75 10.12
CA GLU A 137 -36.83 9.50 10.44
C GLU A 137 -36.55 11.00 10.73
N ASP A 138 -35.79 11.67 9.86
CA ASP A 138 -35.37 13.08 9.98
C ASP A 138 -34.53 13.42 11.24
N LYS A 139 -34.08 12.42 11.95
CA LYS A 139 -33.16 12.60 13.10
C LYS A 139 -31.76 12.17 12.71
N VAL A 140 -30.78 12.98 13.12
CA VAL A 140 -29.36 12.71 12.89
C VAL A 140 -28.78 11.99 14.08
N TYR A 141 -28.22 10.79 13.83
CA TYR A 141 -27.53 9.98 14.83
C TYR A 141 -26.04 9.95 14.55
N LYS A 142 -25.23 10.05 15.59
CA LYS A 142 -23.78 9.85 15.48
C LYS A 142 -23.48 8.37 15.25
N VAL A 143 -22.59 8.07 14.31
CA VAL A 143 -22.10 6.72 14.02
C VAL A 143 -20.61 6.65 14.35
N ASP A 144 -20.23 5.68 15.15
CA ASP A 144 -18.84 5.46 15.59
C ASP A 144 -18.26 4.13 15.08
N GLU A 145 -19.00 3.41 14.27
CA GLU A 145 -18.59 2.13 13.72
C GLU A 145 -17.41 2.25 12.74
N ARG A 146 -16.53 1.28 12.80
CA ARG A 146 -15.32 1.18 11.96
C ARG A 146 -15.28 -0.15 11.26
N ILE A 147 -14.74 -0.14 10.05
CA ILE A 147 -14.40 -1.34 9.29
C ILE A 147 -12.88 -1.50 9.38
N THR A 148 -12.44 -2.54 10.07
CA THR A 148 -11.03 -2.89 10.14
C THR A 148 -10.79 -4.15 9.33
N SER A 149 -9.90 -4.05 8.34
CA SER A 149 -9.54 -5.13 7.42
C SER A 149 -8.09 -5.50 7.62
N LEU A 150 -7.80 -6.79 7.60
CA LEU A 150 -6.45 -7.33 7.63
C LEU A 150 -6.16 -7.96 6.27
N SER A 151 -4.94 -7.75 5.80
CA SER A 151 -4.43 -8.36 4.58
C SER A 151 -3.10 -9.03 4.87
N TYR A 152 -2.91 -10.21 4.33
CA TYR A 152 -1.72 -11.02 4.49
C TYR A 152 -1.05 -11.17 3.14
N GLU A 153 0.26 -10.98 3.08
CA GLU A 153 1.04 -11.29 1.90
C GLU A 153 2.14 -12.27 2.20
N VAL A 154 2.44 -13.11 1.22
CA VAL A 154 3.66 -13.91 1.16
C VAL A 154 4.27 -13.78 -0.21
N HIS A 155 5.58 -13.69 -0.27
CA HIS A 155 6.28 -13.58 -1.54
C HIS A 155 7.61 -14.34 -1.52
N MET A 156 8.02 -14.79 -2.70
CA MET A 156 9.31 -15.40 -2.90
C MET A 156 9.87 -15.05 -4.28
N LYS A 157 11.18 -14.95 -4.35
CA LYS A 157 11.91 -14.79 -5.60
C LYS A 157 13.24 -15.53 -5.48
N TYR A 158 13.53 -16.37 -6.45
CA TYR A 158 14.84 -16.96 -6.65
C TYR A 158 15.46 -16.36 -7.91
N THR A 159 16.72 -15.94 -7.85
CA THR A 159 17.41 -15.32 -8.98
C THR A 159 18.67 -16.12 -9.33
N SER A 160 18.69 -16.67 -10.55
CA SER A 160 19.88 -17.27 -11.16
C SER A 160 20.54 -16.26 -12.10
N PRO A 161 21.80 -16.47 -12.52
CA PRO A 161 22.44 -15.59 -13.51
C PRO A 161 21.71 -15.45 -14.85
N VAL A 162 20.90 -16.46 -15.23
CA VAL A 162 20.22 -16.50 -16.55
C VAL A 162 18.69 -16.49 -16.46
N TRP A 163 18.10 -16.73 -15.30
CA TRP A 163 16.64 -16.76 -15.10
C TRP A 163 16.26 -16.44 -13.66
N TYR A 164 15.01 -16.10 -13.44
CA TYR A 164 14.43 -15.99 -12.10
C TYR A 164 13.03 -16.60 -12.06
N ILE A 165 12.65 -17.04 -10.88
CA ILE A 165 11.27 -17.42 -10.56
C ILE A 165 10.80 -16.51 -9.43
N ALA A 166 9.58 -16.00 -9.56
CA ALA A 166 8.94 -15.20 -8.53
C ALA A 166 7.50 -15.61 -8.36
N ALA A 167 7.05 -15.65 -7.10
CA ALA A 167 5.66 -15.88 -6.73
C ALA A 167 5.26 -14.93 -5.62
N LYS A 168 4.01 -14.49 -5.66
CA LYS A 168 3.40 -13.64 -4.65
C LYS A 168 1.95 -14.02 -4.47
N SER A 169 1.50 -14.09 -3.23
CA SER A 169 0.10 -14.32 -2.88
C SER A 169 -0.34 -13.28 -1.87
N ILE A 170 -1.56 -12.79 -2.03
CA ILE A 170 -2.18 -11.83 -1.11
C ILE A 170 -3.58 -12.35 -0.79
N LEU A 171 -3.87 -12.43 0.49
CA LEU A 171 -5.18 -12.75 1.03
C LEU A 171 -5.64 -11.58 1.88
N GLY A 172 -6.75 -10.97 1.52
CA GLY A 172 -7.26 -9.83 2.28
C GLY A 172 -8.59 -9.33 1.74
N SER A 173 -9.14 -8.38 2.44
CA SER A 173 -10.35 -7.65 2.06
C SER A 173 -10.08 -6.15 1.99
N ASN A 174 -10.94 -5.43 1.25
CA ASN A 174 -10.87 -3.96 1.17
C ASN A 174 -9.52 -3.42 0.63
N LEU A 175 -9.02 -4.01 -0.46
CA LEU A 175 -7.72 -3.68 -1.08
C LEU A 175 -7.84 -2.67 -2.25
N THR A 176 -8.92 -1.87 -2.29
CA THR A 176 -9.15 -0.91 -3.39
C THR A 176 -8.14 0.23 -3.40
N GLN A 177 -7.57 0.61 -2.26
CA GLN A 177 -6.53 1.63 -2.13
C GLN A 177 -5.17 1.19 -2.72
N VAL A 178 -4.97 -0.09 -2.92
CA VAL A 178 -3.81 -0.63 -3.64
C VAL A 178 -4.16 -1.10 -5.05
N SER A 179 -5.31 -0.67 -5.57
CA SER A 179 -5.79 -0.95 -6.95
C SER A 179 -6.03 -2.43 -7.23
N MET A 180 -6.24 -3.24 -6.21
CA MET A 180 -6.66 -4.63 -6.35
C MET A 180 -8.18 -4.75 -6.44
N LEU A 181 -8.65 -5.91 -6.92
CA LEU A 181 -10.05 -6.27 -6.83
C LEU A 181 -10.40 -6.44 -5.35
N GLY A 182 -11.43 -5.76 -4.91
CA GLY A 182 -11.88 -5.80 -3.54
C GLY A 182 -13.09 -4.92 -3.33
N GLY A 183 -13.93 -5.35 -2.44
CA GLY A 183 -15.06 -4.63 -1.91
C GLY A 183 -15.02 -4.68 -0.38
N TYR A 184 -16.07 -4.28 0.26
CA TYR A 184 -16.30 -4.46 1.71
C TYR A 184 -17.41 -5.48 1.91
#